data_10582eefec75d919b08c0dbe02871bf0
#
_entry.id   10582eefec75d919b08c0dbe02871bf0
#
_cell.length_a   1.000
_cell.length_b   1.000
_cell.length_c   1.000
_cell.angle_alpha   90.00
_cell.angle_beta   90.00
_cell.angle_gamma   90.00
#
_symmetry.space_group_name_H-M   'P 1'
#
loop_
_entity.id
_entity.type
_entity.pdbx_description
1 polymer ?
#
loop_
_entity_poly.entity_id
_entity_poly.type
_entity_poly.pdbx_seq_one_letter_code
_entity_poly.pdbx_strand_id
1 'polypeptide(L)'
;MKTLKKGCKGDEVKTLQKLLGVAVDGDFGPKTEAAVIAFQKSHAKECGDADGIVGPKTWAALGVKENVGAKPTKDIHIIMNYGHAKSTPGKRSPLYSTLSKEDQAYFAKYPQFGTDRYYEYLSNRVIGRQITASLRERGWNVHEIEQTGANGLAEIANATKKIVTKFGSRNCIFISIHSNAAPAKDNGWANAKGWCIYTTKGQNKSDILADCIYKYADEYFVKQDKRSIRRSMADGDPDQEANFYVIYHCNCPGVLTENFFFNDKDDLKYIVSDKGQNSIVRAHVMGIEDYIYKELLK
;
A
#
# COMPACT_ATOMS: atom_id res chain seq x y z
N MET A 1 -10.07 12.89 1.93
CA MET A 1 -9.46 14.22 1.59
C MET A 1 -8.16 14.01 0.84
N LYS A 2 -7.84 14.86 -0.17
CA LYS A 2 -6.56 14.81 -0.89
C LYS A 2 -5.40 15.20 0.02
N THR A 3 -4.21 14.67 -0.27
CA THR A 3 -2.98 15.22 0.32
C THR A 3 -2.73 16.60 -0.25
N LEU A 4 -2.58 17.58 0.63
CA LEU A 4 -2.28 18.95 0.25
C LEU A 4 -0.85 19.32 0.66
N LYS A 5 -0.20 20.08 -0.20
CA LYS A 5 1.14 20.65 0.02
C LYS A 5 1.27 21.95 -0.74
N LYS A 6 2.34 22.67 -0.51
CA LYS A 6 2.66 23.89 -1.25
C LYS A 6 2.47 23.74 -2.75
N GLY A 7 1.76 24.68 -3.37
CA GLY A 7 1.37 24.68 -4.78
C GLY A 7 -0.01 24.06 -5.07
N CYS A 8 -0.66 23.38 -4.12
CA CYS A 8 -2.05 22.94 -4.26
C CYS A 8 -3.00 24.15 -4.26
N LYS A 9 -4.12 24.04 -5.01
CA LYS A 9 -5.18 25.07 -5.10
C LYS A 9 -6.56 24.45 -5.08
N GLY A 10 -7.56 25.23 -4.65
CA GLY A 10 -8.97 24.85 -4.71
C GLY A 10 -9.66 24.72 -3.36
N ASP A 11 -10.87 24.13 -3.37
CA ASP A 11 -11.75 24.15 -2.21
C ASP A 11 -11.25 23.31 -1.01
N GLU A 12 -10.47 22.27 -1.26
CA GLU A 12 -9.84 21.51 -0.18
C GLU A 12 -8.76 22.33 0.53
N VAL A 13 -8.05 23.22 -0.20
CA VAL A 13 -7.12 24.18 0.42
C VAL A 13 -7.87 25.22 1.23
N LYS A 14 -9.00 25.73 0.74
CA LYS A 14 -9.86 26.64 1.52
C LYS A 14 -10.35 25.99 2.81
N THR A 15 -10.74 24.71 2.74
CA THR A 15 -11.13 23.94 3.92
C THR A 15 -9.99 23.84 4.93
N LEU A 16 -8.80 23.50 4.48
CA LEU A 16 -7.60 23.45 5.32
C LEU A 16 -7.31 24.81 5.98
N GLN A 17 -7.34 25.87 5.19
CA GLN A 17 -7.06 27.23 5.66
C GLN A 17 -8.06 27.68 6.74
N LYS A 18 -9.35 27.34 6.59
CA LYS A 18 -10.37 27.56 7.62
C LYS A 18 -10.03 26.85 8.93
N LEU A 19 -9.63 25.57 8.84
CA LEU A 19 -9.29 24.76 10.01
C LEU A 19 -8.03 25.25 10.72
N LEU A 20 -7.06 25.78 9.95
CA LEU A 20 -5.83 26.36 10.49
C LEU A 20 -5.99 27.81 10.95
N GLY A 21 -7.16 28.45 10.73
CA GLY A 21 -7.41 29.85 11.10
C GLY A 21 -6.56 30.87 10.30
N VAL A 22 -6.17 30.54 9.06
CA VAL A 22 -5.42 31.45 8.19
C VAL A 22 -6.29 32.01 7.07
N ALA A 23 -5.77 32.96 6.28
CA ALA A 23 -6.47 33.56 5.15
C ALA A 23 -6.95 32.47 4.17
N VAL A 24 -8.24 32.53 3.77
CA VAL A 24 -8.92 31.54 2.95
C VAL A 24 -8.92 32.00 1.48
N ASP A 25 -7.78 31.91 0.83
CA ASP A 25 -7.61 32.26 -0.58
C ASP A 25 -7.66 31.07 -1.55
N GLY A 26 -7.59 29.85 -0.99
CA GLY A 26 -7.59 28.62 -1.77
C GLY A 26 -6.23 28.33 -2.45
N ASP A 27 -5.15 29.02 -2.07
CA ASP A 27 -3.79 28.78 -2.53
C ASP A 27 -2.92 28.27 -1.37
N PHE A 28 -2.37 27.07 -1.52
CA PHE A 28 -1.42 26.55 -0.54
C PHE A 28 -0.04 27.19 -0.76
N GLY A 29 0.06 28.46 -0.38
CA GLY A 29 1.29 29.24 -0.44
C GLY A 29 2.17 29.08 0.81
N PRO A 30 3.28 29.86 0.91
CA PRO A 30 4.21 29.79 2.06
C PRO A 30 3.54 30.04 3.42
N LYS A 31 2.53 30.88 3.49
CA LYS A 31 1.79 31.16 4.72
C LYS A 31 0.98 29.93 5.19
N THR A 32 0.31 29.26 4.26
CA THR A 32 -0.43 28.03 4.54
C THR A 32 0.53 26.90 4.95
N GLU A 33 1.66 26.74 4.25
CA GLU A 33 2.70 25.77 4.60
C GLU A 33 3.25 26.00 6.02
N ALA A 34 3.57 27.24 6.38
CA ALA A 34 4.05 27.59 7.71
C ALA A 34 3.02 27.27 8.82
N ALA A 35 1.73 27.53 8.56
CA ALA A 35 0.65 27.17 9.46
C ALA A 35 0.49 25.64 9.63
N VAL A 36 0.63 24.89 8.55
CA VAL A 36 0.61 23.41 8.61
C VAL A 36 1.77 22.90 9.45
N ILE A 37 2.99 23.37 9.22
CA ILE A 37 4.18 22.98 9.99
C ILE A 37 4.00 23.33 11.48
N ALA A 38 3.48 24.51 11.80
CA ALA A 38 3.21 24.91 13.18
C ALA A 38 2.18 23.98 13.85
N PHE A 39 1.10 23.65 13.13
CA PHE A 39 0.08 22.71 13.61
C PHE A 39 0.67 21.33 13.85
N GLN A 40 1.43 20.79 12.88
CA GLN A 40 2.08 19.47 12.99
C GLN A 40 3.05 19.40 14.17
N LYS A 41 3.82 20.46 14.42
CA LYS A 41 4.71 20.54 15.59
C LYS A 41 3.95 20.48 16.92
N SER A 42 2.82 21.18 17.02
CA SER A 42 1.98 21.18 18.24
C SER A 42 1.21 19.86 18.43
N HIS A 43 1.06 19.05 17.38
CA HIS A 43 0.36 17.77 17.37
C HIS A 43 1.27 16.62 16.86
N ALA A 44 2.53 16.62 17.32
CA ALA A 44 3.55 15.69 16.80
C ALA A 44 3.21 14.21 17.04
N LYS A 45 2.48 13.90 18.13
CA LYS A 45 2.03 12.52 18.42
C LYS A 45 1.02 12.01 17.38
N GLU A 46 0.14 12.89 16.90
CA GLU A 46 -0.93 12.58 15.96
C GLU A 46 -0.47 12.71 14.51
N CYS A 47 0.30 13.75 14.20
CA CYS A 47 0.73 14.08 12.84
C CYS A 47 1.99 13.36 12.39
N GLY A 48 2.91 13.00 13.31
CA GLY A 48 4.27 12.58 13.00
C GLY A 48 5.16 13.78 12.66
N ASP A 49 5.96 13.66 11.59
CA ASP A 49 6.89 14.71 11.17
C ASP A 49 6.19 16.00 10.73
N ALA A 50 6.76 17.14 11.11
CA ALA A 50 6.28 18.46 10.70
C ALA A 50 6.85 18.83 9.32
N ASP A 51 6.38 18.15 8.29
CA ASP A 51 6.87 18.23 6.90
C ASP A 51 6.14 19.24 6.02
N GLY A 52 5.10 19.91 6.55
CA GLY A 52 4.27 20.86 5.82
C GLY A 52 3.30 20.19 4.83
N ILE A 53 3.15 18.88 4.89
CA ILE A 53 2.25 18.11 4.04
C ILE A 53 1.02 17.67 4.83
N VAL A 54 -0.16 18.01 4.36
CA VAL A 54 -1.42 17.63 4.99
C VAL A 54 -1.85 16.27 4.45
N GLY A 55 -1.35 15.22 5.06
CA GLY A 55 -1.76 13.84 4.83
C GLY A 55 -2.91 13.40 5.75
N PRO A 56 -3.30 12.10 5.71
CA PRO A 56 -4.39 11.57 6.53
C PRO A 56 -4.24 11.84 8.03
N LYS A 57 -3.04 11.67 8.57
CA LYS A 57 -2.75 11.96 9.99
C LYS A 57 -3.01 13.43 10.35
N THR A 58 -2.53 14.34 9.49
CA THR A 58 -2.74 15.79 9.70
C THR A 58 -4.21 16.15 9.52
N TRP A 59 -4.93 15.58 8.56
CA TRP A 59 -6.36 15.79 8.41
C TRP A 59 -7.14 15.29 9.65
N ALA A 60 -6.81 14.10 10.14
CA ALA A 60 -7.43 13.53 11.33
C ALA A 60 -7.17 14.40 12.58
N ALA A 61 -5.94 14.89 12.77
CA ALA A 61 -5.58 15.79 13.85
C ALA A 61 -6.31 17.13 13.76
N LEU A 62 -6.59 17.61 12.54
CA LEU A 62 -7.42 18.80 12.28
C LEU A 62 -8.93 18.55 12.53
N GLY A 63 -9.31 17.36 13.01
CA GLY A 63 -10.71 17.00 13.26
C GLY A 63 -11.51 16.70 11.99
N VAL A 64 -10.86 16.67 10.83
CA VAL A 64 -11.49 16.24 9.58
C VAL A 64 -11.52 14.72 9.57
N LYS A 65 -12.62 14.16 10.01
CA LYS A 65 -12.91 12.76 9.71
C LYS A 65 -12.98 12.66 8.18
N GLU A 66 -12.13 11.83 7.58
CA GLU A 66 -12.39 11.46 6.18
C GLU A 66 -13.88 11.08 6.14
N ASN A 67 -14.59 11.59 5.13
CA ASN A 67 -15.94 11.11 4.90
C ASN A 67 -15.81 9.61 4.62
N VAL A 68 -15.91 8.83 5.68
CA VAL A 68 -16.20 7.41 5.58
C VAL A 68 -17.61 7.41 5.02
N GLY A 69 -17.73 7.18 3.73
CA GLY A 69 -19.03 7.11 3.06
C GLY A 69 -19.96 6.23 3.87
N ALA A 70 -21.24 6.51 3.84
CA ALA A 70 -22.24 5.67 4.50
C ALA A 70 -21.89 4.20 4.22
N LYS A 71 -21.90 3.36 5.28
CA LYS A 71 -21.57 1.92 5.17
C LYS A 71 -22.24 1.38 3.91
N PRO A 72 -21.49 0.72 2.99
CA PRO A 72 -22.07 0.23 1.76
C PRO A 72 -23.28 -0.64 2.06
N THR A 73 -24.37 -0.46 1.31
CA THR A 73 -25.59 -1.26 1.46
C THR A 73 -25.36 -2.72 1.05
N LYS A 74 -24.30 -3.01 0.29
CA LYS A 74 -23.93 -4.35 -0.17
C LYS A 74 -22.84 -4.92 0.71
N ASP A 75 -22.96 -6.20 1.06
CA ASP A 75 -22.03 -6.92 1.92
C ASP A 75 -20.79 -7.35 1.13
N ILE A 76 -19.79 -6.47 1.03
CA ILE A 76 -18.54 -6.69 0.31
C ILE A 76 -17.47 -7.17 1.28
N HIS A 77 -16.71 -8.20 0.86
CA HIS A 77 -15.66 -8.85 1.62
C HIS A 77 -14.30 -8.71 0.92
N ILE A 78 -13.36 -8.07 1.59
CA ILE A 78 -11.98 -7.92 1.13
C ILE A 78 -11.14 -8.97 1.83
N ILE A 79 -10.44 -9.80 1.07
CA ILE A 79 -9.59 -10.88 1.59
C ILE A 79 -8.14 -10.46 1.41
N MET A 80 -7.50 -10.12 2.52
CA MET A 80 -6.10 -9.69 2.56
C MET A 80 -5.21 -10.87 2.89
N ASN A 81 -4.28 -11.20 2.00
CA ASN A 81 -3.24 -12.18 2.25
C ASN A 81 -1.89 -11.50 2.47
N TYR A 82 -1.22 -11.86 3.55
CA TYR A 82 0.14 -11.39 3.85
C TYR A 82 1.12 -12.50 3.48
N GLY A 83 1.76 -12.35 2.31
CA GLY A 83 2.61 -13.38 1.72
C GLY A 83 3.75 -13.83 2.63
N HIS A 84 4.13 -15.06 2.46
CA HIS A 84 5.23 -15.76 3.13
C HIS A 84 5.08 -15.97 4.64
N ALA A 85 5.76 -17.02 5.12
CA ALA A 85 5.98 -17.31 6.54
C ALA A 85 7.44 -17.07 6.90
N LYS A 86 7.74 -17.03 8.19
CA LYS A 86 9.11 -16.95 8.72
C LYS A 86 10.02 -18.06 8.16
N SER A 87 9.43 -19.23 7.90
CA SER A 87 10.12 -20.42 7.36
C SER A 87 10.31 -20.40 5.84
N THR A 88 9.75 -19.41 5.11
CA THR A 88 9.85 -19.38 3.64
C THR A 88 11.29 -19.05 3.23
N PRO A 89 12.01 -19.96 2.53
CA PRO A 89 13.40 -19.75 2.15
C PRO A 89 13.57 -18.58 1.19
N GLY A 90 14.71 -17.86 1.29
CA GLY A 90 15.12 -16.84 0.30
C GLY A 90 14.33 -15.52 0.34
N LYS A 91 13.28 -15.40 1.13
CA LYS A 91 12.41 -14.23 1.19
C LYS A 91 12.93 -13.16 2.17
N ARG A 92 14.15 -12.69 1.90
CA ARG A 92 14.89 -11.76 2.75
C ARG A 92 15.99 -11.04 1.96
N SER A 93 16.34 -9.81 2.38
CA SER A 93 17.47 -9.07 1.80
C SER A 93 18.83 -9.69 2.16
N PRO A 94 19.92 -9.26 1.53
CA PRO A 94 21.25 -9.44 2.06
C PRO A 94 21.37 -8.87 3.47
N LEU A 95 22.42 -9.26 4.21
CA LEU A 95 22.70 -8.74 5.55
C LEU A 95 22.96 -7.23 5.54
N TYR A 96 22.41 -6.50 6.50
CA TYR A 96 22.71 -5.07 6.66
C TYR A 96 24.19 -4.80 6.96
N SER A 97 24.90 -5.76 7.54
CA SER A 97 26.36 -5.65 7.77
C SER A 97 27.18 -5.48 6.48
N THR A 98 26.62 -5.81 5.32
CA THR A 98 27.26 -5.61 4.01
C THR A 98 27.06 -4.19 3.44
N LEU A 99 26.32 -3.36 4.12
CA LEU A 99 26.03 -1.98 3.75
C LEU A 99 27.03 -1.00 4.38
N SER A 100 26.98 0.26 3.92
CA SER A 100 27.67 1.36 4.57
C SER A 100 27.18 1.55 6.03
N LYS A 101 28.00 2.17 6.88
CA LYS A 101 27.59 2.48 8.26
C LYS A 101 26.36 3.39 8.34
N GLU A 102 26.23 4.30 7.38
CA GLU A 102 25.07 5.18 7.24
C GLU A 102 23.79 4.38 6.94
N ASP A 103 23.85 3.46 5.98
CA ASP A 103 22.71 2.60 5.63
C ASP A 103 22.34 1.66 6.78
N GLN A 104 23.33 1.10 7.49
CA GLN A 104 23.08 0.27 8.68
C GLN A 104 22.33 1.09 9.75
N ALA A 105 22.79 2.32 10.04
CA ALA A 105 22.12 3.22 10.98
C ALA A 105 20.72 3.63 10.50
N TYR A 106 20.51 3.76 9.19
CA TYR A 106 19.19 4.02 8.63
C TYR A 106 18.22 2.87 8.92
N PHE A 107 18.59 1.63 8.59
CA PHE A 107 17.72 0.46 8.78
C PHE A 107 17.49 0.10 10.25
N ALA A 108 18.44 0.42 11.14
CA ALA A 108 18.29 0.24 12.59
C ALA A 108 17.10 1.02 13.20
N LYS A 109 16.60 2.03 12.51
CA LYS A 109 15.39 2.79 12.91
C LYS A 109 14.09 2.01 12.69
N TYR A 110 14.14 0.92 11.93
CA TYR A 110 12.97 0.16 11.49
C TYR A 110 13.05 -1.33 11.88
N PRO A 111 13.23 -1.66 13.16
CA PRO A 111 13.45 -3.05 13.62
C PRO A 111 12.27 -3.98 13.35
N GLN A 112 11.05 -3.44 13.11
CA GLN A 112 9.87 -4.21 12.77
C GLN A 112 9.97 -4.96 11.42
N PHE A 113 10.93 -4.60 10.56
CA PHE A 113 11.22 -5.29 9.30
C PHE A 113 12.37 -6.31 9.40
N GLY A 114 13.04 -6.36 10.54
CA GLY A 114 14.18 -7.21 10.85
C GLY A 114 15.40 -6.41 11.31
N THR A 115 16.19 -6.98 12.21
CA THR A 115 17.32 -6.27 12.87
C THR A 115 18.64 -6.49 12.16
N ASP A 116 18.83 -7.65 11.52
CA ASP A 116 20.05 -8.04 10.79
C ASP A 116 19.92 -7.89 9.27
N ARG A 117 18.69 -7.96 8.79
CA ARG A 117 18.26 -7.84 7.40
C ARG A 117 16.75 -7.64 7.33
N TYR A 118 16.26 -7.26 6.17
CA TYR A 118 14.84 -7.23 5.90
C TYR A 118 14.30 -8.65 5.68
N TYR A 119 13.12 -8.91 6.24
CA TYR A 119 12.36 -10.13 6.02
C TYR A 119 11.02 -9.80 5.37
N GLU A 120 10.78 -10.35 4.18
CA GLU A 120 9.58 -10.08 3.40
C GLU A 120 8.30 -10.39 4.20
N TYR A 121 8.25 -11.50 4.93
CA TYR A 121 7.07 -11.87 5.72
C TYR A 121 6.72 -10.86 6.82
N LEU A 122 7.70 -10.19 7.41
CA LEU A 122 7.45 -9.12 8.40
C LEU A 122 6.85 -7.90 7.72
N SER A 123 7.44 -7.48 6.61
CA SER A 123 6.97 -6.33 5.85
C SER A 123 5.56 -6.51 5.33
N ASN A 124 5.27 -7.67 4.73
CA ASN A 124 3.94 -7.97 4.22
C ASN A 124 2.87 -7.89 5.32
N ARG A 125 3.21 -8.27 6.56
CA ARG A 125 2.34 -8.10 7.73
C ARG A 125 2.23 -6.66 8.20
N VAL A 126 3.35 -5.94 8.30
CA VAL A 126 3.34 -4.53 8.72
C VAL A 126 2.49 -3.69 7.76
N ILE A 127 2.75 -3.78 6.47
CA ILE A 127 2.04 -3.02 5.43
C ILE A 127 0.60 -3.51 5.29
N GLY A 128 0.40 -4.83 5.20
CA GLY A 128 -0.92 -5.42 5.02
C GLY A 128 -1.88 -5.09 6.16
N ARG A 129 -1.40 -5.10 7.42
CA ARG A 129 -2.22 -4.72 8.58
C ARG A 129 -2.58 -3.24 8.59
N GLN A 130 -1.71 -2.35 8.10
CA GLN A 130 -2.04 -0.94 7.93
C GLN A 130 -3.13 -0.74 6.87
N ILE A 131 -3.07 -1.46 5.74
CA ILE A 131 -4.12 -1.47 4.72
C ILE A 131 -5.43 -1.97 5.32
N THR A 132 -5.39 -3.11 6.02
CA THR A 132 -6.55 -3.72 6.69
C THR A 132 -7.18 -2.78 7.71
N ALA A 133 -6.39 -2.15 8.57
CA ALA A 133 -6.88 -1.20 9.56
C ALA A 133 -7.58 -0.03 8.88
N SER A 134 -6.96 0.57 7.85
CA SER A 134 -7.55 1.68 7.11
C SER A 134 -8.86 1.30 6.41
N LEU A 135 -8.95 0.10 5.81
CA LEU A 135 -10.18 -0.39 5.19
C LEU A 135 -11.29 -0.66 6.23
N ARG A 136 -10.94 -1.23 7.40
CA ARG A 136 -11.90 -1.46 8.51
C ARG A 136 -12.42 -0.16 9.09
N GLU A 137 -11.56 0.85 9.28
CA GLU A 137 -11.97 2.19 9.71
C GLU A 137 -12.97 2.84 8.75
N ARG A 138 -12.90 2.48 7.47
CA ARG A 138 -13.83 2.92 6.42
C ARG A 138 -15.10 2.07 6.33
N GLY A 139 -15.26 1.07 7.22
CA GLY A 139 -16.46 0.24 7.35
C GLY A 139 -16.49 -1.01 6.45
N TRP A 140 -15.37 -1.36 5.79
CA TRP A 140 -15.30 -2.58 4.98
C TRP A 140 -15.12 -3.83 5.82
N ASN A 141 -15.71 -4.96 5.37
CA ASN A 141 -15.46 -6.27 5.96
C ASN A 141 -14.13 -6.82 5.42
N VAL A 142 -13.11 -6.91 6.27
CA VAL A 142 -11.78 -7.38 5.88
C VAL A 142 -11.43 -8.66 6.62
N HIS A 143 -11.09 -9.70 5.86
CA HIS A 143 -10.59 -10.99 6.31
C HIS A 143 -9.08 -11.05 6.10
N GLU A 144 -8.35 -11.47 7.11
CA GLU A 144 -6.90 -11.60 7.06
C GLU A 144 -6.52 -13.09 6.95
N ILE A 145 -5.64 -13.40 6.00
CA ILE A 145 -5.07 -14.74 5.81
C ILE A 145 -3.55 -14.61 5.85
N GLU A 146 -2.93 -15.21 6.84
CA GLU A 146 -1.48 -15.29 6.97
C GLU A 146 -0.99 -16.69 6.64
N GLN A 147 0.13 -16.79 5.94
CA GLN A 147 0.81 -18.05 5.74
C GLN A 147 1.52 -18.48 7.02
N THR A 148 1.20 -19.65 7.57
CA THR A 148 1.73 -20.13 8.84
C THR A 148 2.70 -21.30 8.72
N GLY A 149 2.65 -22.07 7.64
CA GLY A 149 3.42 -23.31 7.48
C GLY A 149 4.05 -23.53 6.11
N ALA A 150 4.66 -24.68 5.93
CA ALA A 150 5.32 -25.09 4.69
C ALA A 150 4.35 -25.30 3.51
N ASN A 151 3.11 -25.71 3.79
CA ASN A 151 2.04 -25.93 2.80
C ASN A 151 1.18 -24.68 2.59
N GLY A 152 1.72 -23.52 2.90
CA GLY A 152 0.99 -22.27 3.04
C GLY A 152 0.18 -21.83 1.83
N LEU A 153 0.58 -22.15 0.60
CA LEU A 153 -0.18 -21.75 -0.60
C LEU A 153 -1.53 -22.45 -0.68
N ALA A 154 -1.57 -23.75 -0.38
CA ALA A 154 -2.84 -24.50 -0.34
C ALA A 154 -3.72 -24.07 0.84
N GLU A 155 -3.12 -23.76 1.99
CA GLU A 155 -3.85 -23.23 3.16
C GLU A 155 -4.51 -21.88 2.83
N ILE A 156 -3.78 -20.96 2.17
CA ILE A 156 -4.30 -19.67 1.75
C ILE A 156 -5.46 -19.87 0.76
N ALA A 157 -5.27 -20.70 -0.27
CA ALA A 157 -6.31 -20.97 -1.27
C ALA A 157 -7.57 -21.57 -0.63
N ASN A 158 -7.41 -22.53 0.28
CA ASN A 158 -8.53 -23.16 0.98
C ASN A 158 -9.26 -22.18 1.92
N ALA A 159 -8.53 -21.35 2.66
CA ALA A 159 -9.12 -20.31 3.51
C ALA A 159 -9.89 -19.27 2.66
N THR A 160 -9.30 -18.82 1.57
CA THR A 160 -9.94 -17.92 0.60
C THR A 160 -11.21 -18.54 0.03
N LYS A 161 -11.15 -19.81 -0.42
CA LYS A 161 -12.30 -20.52 -0.97
C LYS A 161 -13.45 -20.63 0.04
N LYS A 162 -13.18 -20.87 1.33
CA LYS A 162 -14.22 -20.90 2.38
C LYS A 162 -14.96 -19.55 2.48
N ILE A 163 -14.22 -18.44 2.45
CA ILE A 163 -14.80 -17.09 2.51
C ILE A 163 -15.64 -16.82 1.24
N VAL A 164 -15.06 -17.09 0.07
CA VAL A 164 -15.75 -16.88 -1.22
C VAL A 164 -16.99 -17.75 -1.36
N THR A 165 -16.95 -19.00 -0.89
CA THR A 165 -18.13 -19.88 -0.88
C THR A 165 -19.23 -19.35 0.04
N LYS A 166 -18.86 -18.80 1.20
CA LYS A 166 -19.81 -18.25 2.16
C LYS A 166 -20.51 -16.98 1.67
N PHE A 167 -19.77 -16.07 1.04
CA PHE A 167 -20.28 -14.72 0.72
C PHE A 167 -20.54 -14.49 -0.78
N GLY A 168 -20.09 -15.42 -1.63
CA GLY A 168 -20.23 -15.34 -3.08
C GLY A 168 -19.08 -14.60 -3.76
N SER A 169 -18.64 -15.11 -4.91
CA SER A 169 -17.49 -14.56 -5.67
C SER A 169 -17.70 -13.11 -6.14
N ARG A 170 -18.95 -12.70 -6.35
CA ARG A 170 -19.30 -11.33 -6.76
C ARG A 170 -19.23 -10.31 -5.62
N ASN A 171 -19.12 -10.77 -4.38
CA ASN A 171 -19.03 -9.95 -3.18
C ASN A 171 -17.64 -10.00 -2.54
N CYS A 172 -16.70 -10.71 -3.14
CA CYS A 172 -15.35 -10.91 -2.61
C CYS A 172 -14.31 -10.38 -3.58
N ILE A 173 -13.21 -9.83 -3.04
CA ILE A 173 -11.95 -9.57 -3.75
C ILE A 173 -10.78 -10.07 -2.92
N PHE A 174 -9.70 -10.47 -3.60
CA PHE A 174 -8.50 -11.03 -2.97
C PHE A 174 -7.28 -10.16 -3.28
N ILE A 175 -6.54 -9.76 -2.26
CA ILE A 175 -5.33 -8.94 -2.37
C ILE A 175 -4.18 -9.65 -1.65
N SER A 176 -3.15 -10.04 -2.38
CA SER A 176 -1.93 -10.65 -1.82
C SER A 176 -0.79 -9.62 -1.79
N ILE A 177 -0.26 -9.37 -0.61
CA ILE A 177 0.78 -8.36 -0.38
C ILE A 177 2.15 -9.03 -0.32
N HIS A 178 3.04 -8.61 -1.21
CA HIS A 178 4.42 -9.08 -1.36
C HIS A 178 5.40 -7.94 -1.57
N SER A 179 6.70 -8.25 -1.54
CA SER A 179 7.79 -7.38 -1.98
C SER A 179 8.73 -8.18 -2.86
N ASN A 180 9.16 -7.61 -3.97
CA ASN A 180 9.90 -8.28 -5.03
C ASN A 180 11.39 -8.48 -4.68
N ALA A 181 12.01 -9.42 -5.38
CA ALA A 181 13.46 -9.61 -5.41
C ALA A 181 13.94 -9.88 -6.83
N ALA A 182 15.02 -9.23 -7.22
CA ALA A 182 15.69 -9.54 -8.48
C ALA A 182 16.79 -10.58 -8.30
N PRO A 183 17.09 -11.40 -9.31
CA PRO A 183 18.28 -12.23 -9.32
C PRO A 183 19.53 -11.37 -9.05
N ALA A 184 20.38 -11.83 -8.17
CA ALA A 184 21.64 -11.18 -7.86
C ALA A 184 22.73 -12.23 -7.62
N LYS A 185 24.00 -11.90 -7.95
CA LYS A 185 25.12 -12.78 -7.70
C LYS A 185 25.23 -13.03 -6.19
N ASP A 186 25.41 -14.28 -5.80
CA ASP A 186 25.58 -14.73 -4.41
C ASP A 186 24.47 -14.25 -3.45
N ASN A 187 23.24 -14.13 -3.93
CA ASN A 187 22.11 -13.56 -3.19
C ASN A 187 22.41 -12.15 -2.61
N GLY A 188 23.21 -11.37 -3.33
CA GLY A 188 23.61 -10.01 -2.96
C GLY A 188 22.58 -8.94 -3.28
N TRP A 189 23.03 -7.69 -3.22
CA TRP A 189 22.23 -6.53 -3.60
C TRP A 189 22.08 -6.50 -5.13
N ALA A 190 20.86 -6.21 -5.59
CA ALA A 190 20.51 -6.04 -7.01
C ALA A 190 20.35 -4.54 -7.35
N ASN A 191 20.10 -4.27 -8.62
CA ASN A 191 19.81 -2.92 -9.12
C ASN A 191 18.51 -2.95 -9.96
N ALA A 192 17.48 -3.61 -9.44
CA ALA A 192 16.15 -3.65 -10.03
C ALA A 192 15.18 -2.89 -9.13
N LYS A 193 14.36 -2.04 -9.72
CA LYS A 193 13.48 -1.11 -8.99
C LYS A 193 12.07 -1.12 -9.51
N GLY A 194 11.17 -0.70 -8.65
CA GLY A 194 9.82 -0.35 -8.99
C GLY A 194 8.77 -1.31 -8.47
N TRP A 195 7.58 -0.77 -8.32
CA TRP A 195 6.39 -1.48 -7.92
C TRP A 195 5.69 -2.13 -9.12
N CYS A 196 5.03 -3.25 -8.92
CA CYS A 196 4.13 -3.84 -9.91
C CYS A 196 3.00 -4.64 -9.25
N ILE A 197 2.02 -5.01 -10.06
CA ILE A 197 0.90 -5.86 -9.68
C ILE A 197 0.77 -6.99 -10.68
N TYR A 198 0.35 -8.14 -10.20
CA TYR A 198 0.12 -9.33 -11.00
C TYR A 198 -1.34 -9.74 -10.96
N THR A 199 -1.85 -10.14 -12.12
CA THR A 199 -3.10 -10.86 -12.29
C THR A 199 -2.87 -12.25 -12.88
N THR A 200 -3.93 -13.02 -13.07
CA THR A 200 -3.89 -14.27 -13.83
C THR A 200 -3.98 -13.96 -15.33
N LYS A 201 -3.41 -14.84 -16.14
CA LYS A 201 -3.40 -14.67 -17.60
C LYS A 201 -4.80 -14.49 -18.18
N GLY A 202 -4.91 -13.55 -19.12
CA GLY A 202 -6.10 -13.24 -19.91
C GLY A 202 -7.05 -12.26 -19.22
N GLN A 203 -7.77 -11.50 -20.04
CA GLN A 203 -8.62 -10.41 -19.62
C GLN A 203 -9.78 -10.85 -18.70
N ASN A 204 -9.84 -10.34 -17.49
CA ASN A 204 -10.84 -10.68 -16.49
C ASN A 204 -11.08 -9.53 -15.49
N LYS A 205 -11.88 -9.75 -14.44
CA LYS A 205 -12.18 -8.71 -13.45
C LYS A 205 -11.01 -8.34 -12.55
N SER A 206 -9.97 -9.18 -12.49
CA SER A 206 -8.76 -8.88 -11.73
C SER A 206 -7.97 -7.73 -12.37
N ASP A 207 -8.00 -7.62 -13.71
CA ASP A 207 -7.33 -6.56 -14.46
C ASP A 207 -7.96 -5.20 -14.16
N ILE A 208 -9.30 -5.14 -14.04
CA ILE A 208 -10.00 -3.91 -13.62
C ILE A 208 -9.61 -3.52 -12.18
N LEU A 209 -9.42 -4.51 -11.29
CA LEU A 209 -8.94 -4.26 -9.92
C LEU A 209 -7.50 -3.77 -9.93
N ALA A 210 -6.65 -4.38 -10.76
CA ALA A 210 -5.26 -3.95 -10.96
C ALA A 210 -5.19 -2.52 -11.49
N ASP A 211 -5.96 -2.18 -12.52
CA ASP A 211 -6.06 -0.83 -13.09
C ASP A 211 -6.46 0.22 -12.06
N CYS A 212 -7.44 -0.10 -11.22
CA CYS A 212 -7.85 0.80 -10.14
C CYS A 212 -6.70 1.05 -9.16
N ILE A 213 -5.90 0.04 -8.83
CA ILE A 213 -4.74 0.20 -7.93
C ILE A 213 -3.59 0.92 -8.66
N TYR A 214 -3.32 0.62 -9.95
CA TYR A 214 -2.31 1.32 -10.76
C TYR A 214 -2.57 2.82 -10.85
N LYS A 215 -3.82 3.24 -10.99
CA LYS A 215 -4.21 4.66 -11.00
C LYS A 215 -3.67 5.41 -9.78
N TYR A 216 -3.76 4.81 -8.60
CA TYR A 216 -3.28 5.41 -7.35
C TYR A 216 -1.79 5.16 -7.12
N ALA A 217 -1.23 4.06 -7.65
CA ALA A 217 0.21 3.86 -7.71
C ALA A 217 0.90 4.95 -8.54
N ASP A 218 0.32 5.34 -9.68
CA ASP A 218 0.78 6.49 -10.46
C ASP A 218 0.74 7.79 -9.65
N GLU A 219 -0.35 8.03 -8.94
CA GLU A 219 -0.49 9.25 -8.14
C GLU A 219 0.54 9.32 -7.03
N TYR A 220 0.65 8.27 -6.21
CA TYR A 220 1.49 8.31 -5.02
C TYR A 220 2.95 7.98 -5.31
N PHE A 221 3.25 6.94 -6.08
CA PHE A 221 4.63 6.55 -6.32
C PHE A 221 5.29 7.42 -7.39
N VAL A 222 4.65 7.59 -8.56
CA VAL A 222 5.29 8.28 -9.67
C VAL A 222 5.21 9.79 -9.51
N LYS A 223 4.00 10.35 -9.35
CA LYS A 223 3.83 11.81 -9.33
C LYS A 223 4.32 12.44 -8.04
N GLN A 224 4.02 11.85 -6.87
CA GLN A 224 4.39 12.44 -5.58
C GLN A 224 5.80 12.02 -5.14
N ASP A 225 6.12 10.74 -5.14
CA ASP A 225 7.34 10.21 -4.52
C ASP A 225 8.49 10.00 -5.49
N LYS A 226 8.27 10.19 -6.80
CA LYS A 226 9.27 10.03 -7.87
C LYS A 226 9.87 8.62 -7.89
N ARG A 227 9.06 7.62 -7.62
CA ARG A 227 9.41 6.20 -7.71
C ARG A 227 8.92 5.60 -9.02
N SER A 228 9.62 4.57 -9.49
CA SER A 228 9.22 3.83 -10.68
C SER A 228 8.15 2.81 -10.38
N ILE A 229 7.28 2.58 -11.36
CA ILE A 229 6.38 1.43 -11.41
C ILE A 229 6.67 0.65 -12.69
N ARG A 230 6.50 -0.65 -12.62
CA ARG A 230 6.73 -1.56 -13.74
C ARG A 230 5.39 -1.91 -14.37
N ARG A 231 5.35 -1.88 -15.71
CA ARG A 231 4.17 -2.23 -16.48
C ARG A 231 4.52 -3.27 -17.53
N SER A 232 3.58 -4.14 -17.84
CA SER A 232 3.58 -4.98 -19.02
C SER A 232 2.36 -4.57 -19.85
N MET A 233 2.57 -4.20 -21.09
CA MET A 233 1.48 -3.84 -22.01
C MET A 233 1.27 -4.95 -23.06
N ALA A 234 1.62 -6.19 -22.71
CA ALA A 234 1.63 -7.29 -23.66
C ALA A 234 0.23 -7.71 -24.14
N ASP A 235 -0.78 -7.54 -23.28
CA ASP A 235 -2.18 -7.88 -23.52
C ASP A 235 -3.12 -6.65 -23.53
N GLY A 236 -2.55 -5.44 -23.36
CA GLY A 236 -3.26 -4.17 -23.51
C GLY A 236 -3.54 -3.41 -22.21
N ASP A 237 -3.19 -3.98 -21.05
CA ASP A 237 -3.26 -3.32 -19.73
C ASP A 237 -1.89 -3.32 -19.01
N PRO A 238 -1.74 -2.59 -17.89
CA PRO A 238 -0.42 -2.33 -17.30
C PRO A 238 0.09 -3.41 -16.34
N ASP A 239 -0.70 -4.40 -15.98
CA ASP A 239 -0.30 -5.38 -15.00
C ASP A 239 0.64 -6.47 -15.57
N GLN A 240 1.19 -7.25 -14.67
CA GLN A 240 2.03 -8.38 -15.01
C GLN A 240 1.18 -9.65 -14.97
N GLU A 241 1.23 -10.47 -15.98
CA GLU A 241 0.49 -11.72 -16.00
C GLU A 241 1.32 -12.90 -15.47
N ALA A 242 0.84 -13.51 -14.38
CA ALA A 242 1.40 -14.76 -13.88
C ALA A 242 0.35 -15.57 -13.11
N ASN A 243 0.22 -16.85 -13.40
CA ASN A 243 -0.67 -17.75 -12.69
C ASN A 243 -0.09 -18.14 -11.31
N PHE A 244 0.19 -17.13 -10.46
CA PHE A 244 0.58 -17.41 -9.08
C PHE A 244 -0.52 -18.18 -8.36
N TYR A 245 -0.14 -19.24 -7.66
CA TYR A 245 -1.07 -20.19 -7.07
C TYR A 245 -2.21 -19.53 -6.28
N VAL A 246 -1.90 -18.53 -5.47
CA VAL A 246 -2.88 -17.88 -4.58
C VAL A 246 -3.92 -17.05 -5.32
N ILE A 247 -3.55 -16.34 -6.41
CA ILE A 247 -4.50 -15.58 -7.22
C ILE A 247 -5.23 -16.48 -8.24
N TYR A 248 -4.58 -17.54 -8.72
CA TYR A 248 -5.20 -18.50 -9.63
C TYR A 248 -6.32 -19.31 -8.94
N HIS A 249 -6.20 -19.58 -7.64
CA HIS A 249 -7.15 -20.38 -6.86
C HIS A 249 -8.05 -19.56 -5.91
N CYS A 250 -8.06 -18.22 -5.99
CA CYS A 250 -8.87 -17.40 -5.08
C CYS A 250 -10.38 -17.44 -5.37
N ASN A 251 -10.81 -17.83 -6.57
CA ASN A 251 -12.21 -17.92 -7.01
C ASN A 251 -13.01 -16.59 -6.94
N CYS A 252 -12.35 -15.47 -6.91
CA CYS A 252 -12.91 -14.11 -7.00
C CYS A 252 -11.89 -13.22 -7.70
N PRO A 253 -12.22 -11.98 -8.06
CA PRO A 253 -11.22 -11.05 -8.58
C PRO A 253 -10.06 -10.92 -7.59
N GLY A 254 -8.84 -11.19 -8.06
CA GLY A 254 -7.66 -11.28 -7.18
C GLY A 254 -6.39 -10.75 -7.81
N VAL A 255 -5.59 -10.06 -7.01
CA VAL A 255 -4.31 -9.49 -7.42
C VAL A 255 -3.20 -9.82 -6.42
N LEU A 256 -1.96 -9.82 -6.90
CA LEU A 256 -0.77 -9.89 -6.07
C LEU A 256 0.09 -8.66 -6.37
N THR A 257 0.39 -7.89 -5.32
CA THR A 257 1.22 -6.68 -5.45
C THR A 257 2.64 -6.96 -4.98
N GLU A 258 3.61 -6.52 -5.76
CA GLU A 258 5.03 -6.55 -5.45
C GLU A 258 5.49 -5.14 -5.08
N ASN A 259 5.57 -4.88 -3.79
CA ASN A 259 5.83 -3.57 -3.22
C ASN A 259 7.33 -3.25 -3.24
N PHE A 260 7.86 -2.97 -4.44
CA PHE A 260 9.26 -2.65 -4.68
C PHE A 260 10.24 -3.81 -4.42
N PHE A 261 11.53 -3.60 -4.69
CA PHE A 261 12.53 -4.65 -4.57
C PHE A 261 13.27 -4.57 -3.24
N PHE A 262 13.11 -5.59 -2.39
CA PHE A 262 13.76 -5.60 -1.09
C PHE A 262 15.28 -5.86 -1.13
N ASN A 263 15.81 -6.28 -2.26
CA ASN A 263 17.25 -6.43 -2.47
C ASN A 263 17.86 -5.33 -3.35
N ASP A 264 17.11 -4.24 -3.62
CA ASP A 264 17.64 -2.94 -4.06
C ASP A 264 17.65 -1.97 -2.87
N LYS A 265 18.76 -1.27 -2.66
CA LYS A 265 18.97 -0.43 -1.47
C LYS A 265 18.01 0.76 -1.41
N ASP A 266 17.74 1.40 -2.56
CA ASP A 266 16.88 2.59 -2.61
C ASP A 266 15.40 2.22 -2.46
N ASP A 267 14.98 1.12 -3.10
CA ASP A 267 13.63 0.59 -2.94
C ASP A 267 13.40 0.10 -1.50
N LEU A 268 14.40 -0.59 -0.92
CA LEU A 268 14.30 -1.06 0.46
C LEU A 268 14.18 0.11 1.45
N LYS A 269 14.98 1.17 1.29
CA LYS A 269 14.85 2.38 2.11
C LYS A 269 13.45 2.97 2.00
N TYR A 270 12.87 2.96 0.80
CA TYR A 270 11.53 3.44 0.59
C TYR A 270 10.47 2.55 1.24
N ILE A 271 10.55 1.22 1.07
CA ILE A 271 9.62 0.25 1.68
C ILE A 271 9.53 0.44 3.20
N VAL A 272 10.68 0.58 3.89
CA VAL A 272 10.71 0.66 5.36
C VAL A 272 10.35 2.04 5.88
N SER A 273 10.47 3.10 5.08
CA SER A 273 10.20 4.48 5.51
C SER A 273 8.71 4.72 5.75
N ASP A 274 8.39 5.60 6.71
CA ASP A 274 7.00 6.02 6.97
C ASP A 274 6.34 6.60 5.71
N LYS A 275 7.10 7.37 4.92
CA LYS A 275 6.63 7.92 3.65
C LYS A 275 6.25 6.82 2.66
N GLY A 276 7.13 5.84 2.46
CA GLY A 276 6.89 4.73 1.53
C GLY A 276 5.72 3.86 1.98
N GLN A 277 5.67 3.51 3.28
CA GLN A 277 4.55 2.76 3.84
C GLN A 277 3.22 3.49 3.64
N ASN A 278 3.15 4.78 3.96
CA ASN A 278 1.95 5.59 3.76
C ASN A 278 1.51 5.60 2.29
N SER A 279 2.43 5.76 1.35
CA SER A 279 2.11 5.76 -0.09
C SER A 279 1.62 4.39 -0.56
N ILE A 280 2.24 3.28 -0.09
CA ILE A 280 1.82 1.91 -0.40
C ILE A 280 0.41 1.67 0.14
N VAL A 281 0.17 1.99 1.41
CA VAL A 281 -1.15 1.82 2.05
C VAL A 281 -2.22 2.60 1.28
N ARG A 282 -1.95 3.86 0.95
CA ARG A 282 -2.91 4.71 0.23
C ARG A 282 -3.22 4.22 -1.17
N ALA A 283 -2.20 3.79 -1.93
CA ALA A 283 -2.41 3.24 -3.27
C ALA A 283 -3.35 2.04 -3.25
N HIS A 284 -3.16 1.13 -2.29
CA HIS A 284 -4.04 -0.03 -2.12
C HIS A 284 -5.44 0.35 -1.67
N VAL A 285 -5.57 1.12 -0.58
CA VAL A 285 -6.88 1.48 -0.02
C VAL A 285 -7.75 2.20 -1.04
N MET A 286 -7.19 3.23 -1.69
CA MET A 286 -7.94 4.01 -2.68
C MET A 286 -8.25 3.23 -3.94
N GLY A 287 -7.34 2.36 -4.41
CA GLY A 287 -7.56 1.51 -5.58
C GLY A 287 -8.61 0.43 -5.32
N ILE A 288 -8.58 -0.19 -4.15
CA ILE A 288 -9.59 -1.17 -3.71
C ILE A 288 -10.98 -0.53 -3.65
N GLU A 289 -11.09 0.65 -3.02
CA GLU A 289 -12.36 1.39 -2.95
C GLU A 289 -12.86 1.80 -4.33
N ASP A 290 -11.97 2.30 -5.20
CA ASP A 290 -12.34 2.69 -6.59
C ASP A 290 -12.94 1.49 -7.34
N TYR A 291 -12.33 0.32 -7.23
CA TYR A 291 -12.87 -0.92 -7.80
C TYR A 291 -14.24 -1.31 -7.21
N ILE A 292 -14.37 -1.27 -5.88
CA ILE A 292 -15.61 -1.64 -5.20
C ILE A 292 -16.76 -0.73 -5.67
N TYR A 293 -16.55 0.59 -5.68
CA TYR A 293 -17.55 1.54 -6.15
C TYR A 293 -17.84 1.41 -7.65
N LYS A 294 -16.82 1.11 -8.45
CA LYS A 294 -16.95 0.99 -9.91
C LYS A 294 -17.59 -0.31 -10.35
N GLU A 295 -17.32 -1.43 -9.67
CA GLU A 295 -17.69 -2.77 -10.16
C GLU A 295 -18.64 -3.56 -9.25
N LEU A 296 -18.57 -3.35 -7.94
CA LEU A 296 -19.30 -4.20 -7.01
C LEU A 296 -20.57 -3.54 -6.44
N LEU A 297 -20.62 -2.22 -6.39
CA LEU A 297 -21.77 -1.48 -5.85
C LEU A 297 -22.72 -0.92 -6.92
N LYS A 298 -22.50 -1.29 -8.17
CA LYS A 298 -23.42 -0.97 -9.27
C LYS A 298 -24.74 -1.72 -9.13
#